data_59f5f49e2e160c47c4052f2c86c86fab
#
_entry.id   59f5f49e2e160c47c4052f2c86c86fab
#
_cell.length_a   1.000
_cell.length_b   1.000
_cell.length_c   1.000
_cell.angle_alpha   90.00
_cell.angle_beta   90.00
_cell.angle_gamma   90.00
#
_symmetry.space_group_name_H-M   'P 1'
#
loop_
_entity.id
_entity.type
_entity.pdbx_description
1 polymer ?
#
loop_
_entity_poly.entity_id
_entity_poly.type
_entity_poly.pdbx_seq_one_letter_code
_entity_poly.pdbx_strand_id
1 'polypeptide(L)'
;LDPITALSALDDTTRANIIGTIVGHLKGAPSKKELEYYNPSVAASTLTDHLSRLEEVGLIEAIERDREGLERGQPYRFFQLTATARELFDRNNLFEPDAYRAMFADVEKTDEIEAAEAVERPDGRSPN
;
A
#
# COMPACT_ATOMS: atom_id res chain seq x y z
N LEU A 1 6.48 12.79 11.53
CA LEU A 1 6.67 11.36 11.81
C LEU A 1 7.76 11.20 12.87
N ASP A 2 7.43 10.50 13.95
CA ASP A 2 8.42 10.12 14.96
C ASP A 2 9.04 8.78 14.57
N PRO A 3 10.34 8.72 14.24
CA PRO A 3 10.97 7.50 13.72
C PRO A 3 10.85 6.29 14.67
N ILE A 4 10.99 6.50 15.96
CA ILE A 4 10.92 5.40 16.93
C ILE A 4 9.50 4.82 16.97
N THR A 5 8.49 5.66 17.06
CA THR A 5 7.09 5.22 17.06
C THR A 5 6.73 4.54 15.74
N ALA A 6 7.15 5.11 14.62
CA ALA A 6 6.88 4.56 13.30
C ALA A 6 7.53 3.18 13.12
N LEU A 7 8.80 3.04 13.50
CA LEU A 7 9.48 1.75 13.40
C LEU A 7 8.89 0.72 14.37
N SER A 8 8.46 1.14 15.56
CA SER A 8 7.78 0.25 16.51
C SER A 8 6.48 -0.30 15.96
N ALA A 9 5.76 0.46 15.13
CA ALA A 9 4.55 -0.03 14.49
C ALA A 9 4.82 -1.18 13.53
N LEU A 10 6.05 -1.31 13.05
CA LEU A 10 6.47 -2.40 12.15
C LEU A 10 6.89 -3.66 12.89
N ASP A 11 6.89 -3.64 14.22
CA ASP A 11 7.07 -4.84 15.04
C ASP A 11 5.77 -5.65 15.12
N ASP A 12 5.20 -5.88 13.96
CA ASP A 12 3.97 -6.65 13.75
C ASP A 12 4.06 -7.17 12.32
N THR A 13 4.02 -8.46 12.16
CA THR A 13 4.21 -9.11 10.86
C THR A 13 3.19 -8.63 9.83
N THR A 14 1.93 -8.48 10.23
CA THR A 14 0.88 -8.03 9.31
C THR A 14 1.14 -6.62 8.81
N ARG A 15 1.50 -5.70 9.71
CA ARG A 15 1.80 -4.32 9.30
C ARG A 15 3.04 -4.25 8.41
N ALA A 16 4.07 -5.02 8.73
CA ALA A 16 5.26 -5.09 7.88
C ALA A 16 4.92 -5.63 6.49
N ASN A 17 4.05 -6.64 6.41
CA ASN A 17 3.61 -7.19 5.13
C ASN A 17 2.78 -6.18 4.32
N ILE A 18 1.95 -5.39 4.98
CA ILE A 18 1.20 -4.32 4.31
C ILE A 18 2.16 -3.30 3.68
N ILE A 19 3.16 -2.86 4.42
CA ILE A 19 4.18 -1.95 3.89
C ILE A 19 4.90 -2.60 2.70
N GLY A 20 5.29 -3.86 2.82
CA GLY A 20 5.91 -4.60 1.71
C GLY A 20 5.03 -4.66 0.48
N THR A 21 3.73 -4.86 0.65
CA THR A 21 2.77 -4.86 -0.46
C THR A 21 2.72 -3.48 -1.15
N ILE A 22 2.69 -2.42 -0.37
CA ILE A 22 2.69 -1.05 -0.92
C ILE A 22 3.98 -0.79 -1.71
N VAL A 23 5.12 -1.15 -1.15
CA VAL A 23 6.42 -0.96 -1.80
C VAL A 23 6.52 -1.77 -3.10
N GLY A 24 6.03 -3.00 -3.08
CA GLY A 24 6.09 -3.89 -4.25
C GLY A 24 4.99 -3.66 -5.27
N HIS A 25 3.98 -2.85 -4.95
CA HIS A 25 2.86 -2.59 -5.85
C HIS A 25 3.32 -1.86 -7.11
N LEU A 26 2.76 -2.24 -8.25
CA LEU A 26 3.13 -1.67 -9.56
C LEU A 26 3.07 -0.14 -9.58
N LYS A 27 2.08 0.44 -8.93
CA LYS A 27 1.88 1.90 -8.85
C LYS A 27 2.23 2.48 -7.49
N GLY A 28 2.70 1.65 -6.55
CA GLY A 28 3.05 2.08 -5.20
C GLY A 28 1.88 2.55 -4.35
N ALA A 29 0.66 2.30 -4.80
CA ALA A 29 -0.56 2.80 -4.14
C ALA A 29 -1.71 1.80 -4.31
N PRO A 30 -1.70 0.67 -3.59
CA PRO A 30 -2.79 -0.29 -3.66
C PRO A 30 -4.07 0.25 -3.03
N SER A 31 -5.22 -0.22 -3.53
CA SER A 31 -6.50 -0.06 -2.85
C SER A 31 -6.62 -1.09 -1.74
N LYS A 32 -7.63 -0.95 -0.88
CA LYS A 32 -7.92 -1.95 0.15
C LYS A 32 -8.21 -3.32 -0.46
N LYS A 33 -8.95 -3.35 -1.57
CA LYS A 33 -9.24 -4.59 -2.30
C LYS A 33 -7.95 -5.33 -2.70
N GLU A 34 -6.97 -4.60 -3.22
CA GLU A 34 -5.68 -5.17 -3.59
C GLU A 34 -4.90 -5.64 -2.37
N LEU A 35 -4.92 -4.87 -1.28
CA LEU A 35 -4.27 -5.26 -0.03
C LEU A 35 -4.89 -6.53 0.54
N GLU A 36 -6.20 -6.69 0.46
CA GLU A 36 -6.89 -7.92 0.89
C GLU A 36 -6.43 -9.12 0.05
N TYR A 37 -6.29 -8.92 -1.24
CA TYR A 37 -5.84 -9.98 -2.15
C TYR A 37 -4.43 -10.47 -1.81
N TYR A 38 -3.51 -9.55 -1.53
CA TYR A 38 -2.13 -9.90 -1.22
C TYR A 38 -1.91 -10.32 0.24
N ASN A 39 -2.91 -10.15 1.10
CA ASN A 39 -2.86 -10.54 2.51
C ASN A 39 -4.11 -11.35 2.87
N PRO A 40 -4.32 -12.51 2.21
CA PRO A 40 -5.60 -13.23 2.29
C PRO A 40 -5.91 -13.84 3.66
N SER A 41 -4.91 -14.00 4.51
CA SER A 41 -5.13 -14.53 5.86
C SER A 41 -5.61 -13.48 6.86
N VAL A 42 -5.67 -12.22 6.45
CA VAL A 42 -6.06 -11.11 7.33
C VAL A 42 -7.51 -10.73 7.07
N ALA A 43 -8.32 -10.72 8.12
CA ALA A 43 -9.72 -10.29 8.00
C ALA A 43 -9.80 -8.81 7.60
N ALA A 44 -10.84 -8.45 6.84
CA ALA A 44 -11.00 -7.08 6.33
C ALA A 44 -11.03 -6.03 7.44
N SER A 45 -11.68 -6.32 8.56
CA SER A 45 -11.72 -5.39 9.70
C SER A 45 -10.35 -5.23 10.36
N THR A 46 -9.61 -6.32 10.47
CA THR A 46 -8.25 -6.30 11.03
C THR A 46 -7.32 -5.51 10.11
N LEU A 47 -7.47 -5.69 8.80
CA LEU A 47 -6.69 -4.92 7.81
C LEU A 47 -6.97 -3.42 7.97
N THR A 48 -8.24 -3.04 8.14
CA THR A 48 -8.62 -1.65 8.36
C THR A 48 -7.94 -1.07 9.62
N ASP A 49 -7.91 -1.84 10.71
CA ASP A 49 -7.27 -1.40 11.95
C ASP A 49 -5.77 -1.19 11.76
N HIS A 50 -5.11 -2.09 11.05
CA HIS A 50 -3.68 -1.96 10.75
C HIS A 50 -3.40 -0.76 9.86
N LEU A 51 -4.23 -0.52 8.85
CA LEU A 51 -4.10 0.64 7.98
C LEU A 51 -4.25 1.94 8.78
N SER A 52 -5.22 2.00 9.68
CA SER A 52 -5.41 3.16 10.56
C SER A 52 -4.19 3.41 11.44
N ARG A 53 -3.60 2.36 11.98
CA ARG A 53 -2.39 2.49 12.81
C ARG A 53 -1.21 3.00 11.98
N LEU A 54 -1.02 2.49 10.77
CA LEU A 54 0.06 2.93 9.88
C LEU A 54 -0.12 4.40 9.46
N GLU A 55 -1.37 4.83 9.22
CA GLU A 55 -1.67 6.24 8.96
C GLU A 55 -1.37 7.12 10.17
N GLU A 56 -1.78 6.67 11.35
CA GLU A 56 -1.61 7.40 12.61
C GLU A 56 -0.13 7.68 12.93
N VAL A 57 0.74 6.71 12.66
CA VAL A 57 2.18 6.88 12.90
C VAL A 57 2.92 7.56 11.72
N GLY A 58 2.21 7.92 10.67
CA GLY A 58 2.77 8.69 9.56
C GLY A 58 3.54 7.88 8.52
N LEU A 59 3.38 6.56 8.49
CA LEU A 59 4.05 5.72 7.50
C LEU A 59 3.32 5.69 6.16
N ILE A 60 2.00 5.73 6.19
CA ILE A 60 1.19 5.74 4.98
C ILE A 60 0.19 6.88 4.99
N GLU A 61 -0.34 7.20 3.83
CA GLU A 61 -1.42 8.16 3.66
C GLU A 61 -2.41 7.61 2.65
N ALA A 62 -3.68 7.92 2.87
CA ALA A 62 -4.72 7.60 1.91
C ALA A 62 -4.82 8.72 0.89
N ILE A 63 -4.98 8.34 -0.36
CA ILE A 63 -5.24 9.28 -1.45
C ILE A 63 -6.53 8.87 -2.15
N GLU A 64 -7.32 9.83 -2.59
CA GLU A 64 -8.58 9.56 -3.28
C GLU A 64 -8.61 10.26 -4.62
N ARG A 65 -9.16 9.56 -5.61
CA ARG A 65 -9.40 10.15 -6.91
C ARG A 65 -10.87 10.48 -7.09
N ASP A 66 -11.18 11.29 -8.08
CA ASP A 66 -12.53 11.51 -8.53
C ASP A 66 -13.13 10.18 -9.00
N ARG A 67 -14.38 9.95 -8.66
CA ARG A 67 -15.11 8.74 -9.06
C ARG A 67 -15.60 8.79 -10.51
N GLU A 68 -15.48 9.93 -11.15
CA GLU A 68 -15.90 10.11 -12.54
C GLU A 68 -15.11 9.15 -13.45
N GLY A 69 -15.83 8.45 -14.31
CA GLY A 69 -15.23 7.49 -15.24
C GLY A 69 -14.98 6.12 -14.66
N LEU A 70 -15.25 5.92 -13.36
CA LEU A 70 -15.11 4.60 -12.74
C LEU A 70 -16.38 3.77 -12.94
N GLU A 71 -16.18 2.50 -13.20
CA GLU A 71 -17.25 1.51 -13.18
C GLU A 71 -17.60 1.16 -11.75
N ARG A 72 -18.80 0.61 -11.57
CA ARG A 72 -19.26 0.17 -10.25
C ARG A 72 -18.30 -0.86 -9.65
N GLY A 73 -17.89 -0.64 -8.41
CA GLY A 73 -16.99 -1.54 -7.70
C GLY A 73 -15.52 -1.27 -7.90
N GLN A 74 -15.15 -0.37 -8.81
CA GLN A 74 -13.75 0.01 -8.97
C GLN A 74 -13.32 0.92 -7.82
N PRO A 75 -12.08 0.76 -7.33
CA PRO A 75 -11.60 1.55 -6.20
C PRO A 75 -11.36 3.00 -6.59
N TYR A 76 -11.55 3.89 -5.65
CA TYR A 76 -11.20 5.31 -5.78
C TYR A 76 -10.27 5.79 -4.67
N ARG A 77 -10.02 4.96 -3.66
CA ARG A 77 -9.16 5.26 -2.53
C ARG A 77 -7.99 4.30 -2.49
N PHE A 78 -6.79 4.85 -2.30
CA PHE A 78 -5.55 4.10 -2.37
C PHE A 78 -4.64 4.49 -1.21
N PHE A 79 -3.68 3.64 -0.88
CA PHE A 79 -2.74 3.87 0.22
C PHE A 79 -1.32 3.87 -0.31
N GLN A 80 -0.55 4.88 0.07
CA GLN A 80 0.84 5.01 -0.36
C GLN A 80 1.74 5.37 0.82
N LEU A 81 3.03 5.16 0.69
CA LEU A 81 3.98 5.64 1.69
C LEU A 81 3.99 7.16 1.71
N THR A 82 4.14 7.73 2.90
CA THR A 82 4.44 9.16 3.00
C THR A 82 5.87 9.41 2.54
N ALA A 83 6.17 10.64 2.13
CA ALA A 83 7.53 11.01 1.72
C ALA A 83 8.53 10.80 2.85
N THR A 84 8.13 11.09 4.09
CA THR A 84 9.00 10.88 5.26
C THR A 84 9.23 9.40 5.55
N ALA A 85 8.23 8.55 5.31
CA ALA A 85 8.41 7.09 5.43
C ALA A 85 9.39 6.57 4.38
N ARG A 86 9.25 7.03 3.13
CA ARG A 86 10.18 6.63 2.06
C ARG A 86 11.62 7.00 2.41
N GLU A 87 11.81 8.21 2.90
CA GLU A 87 13.13 8.67 3.32
C GLU A 87 13.69 7.85 4.47
N LEU A 88 12.87 7.56 5.48
CA LEU A 88 13.26 6.75 6.63
C LEU A 88 13.70 5.36 6.20
N PHE A 89 12.95 4.72 5.32
CA PHE A 89 13.28 3.37 4.85
C PHE A 89 14.55 3.37 4.01
N ASP A 90 14.72 4.35 3.13
CA ASP A 90 15.92 4.45 2.29
C ASP A 90 17.18 4.65 3.13
N ARG A 91 17.13 5.48 4.16
CA ARG A 91 18.26 5.71 5.05
C ARG A 91 18.67 4.48 5.84
N ASN A 92 17.74 3.59 6.11
CA ASN A 92 17.98 2.42 6.95
C ASN A 92 18.00 1.12 6.15
N ASN A 93 17.99 1.19 4.82
CA ASN A 93 17.97 0.03 3.92
C ASN A 93 16.81 -0.91 4.21
N LEU A 94 15.65 -0.34 4.53
CA LEU A 94 14.42 -1.09 4.77
C LEU A 94 13.52 -1.05 3.55
N PHE A 95 12.85 -2.16 3.26
CA PHE A 95 11.88 -2.26 2.16
C PHE A 95 12.45 -1.73 0.83
N GLU A 96 13.53 -2.34 0.38
CA GLU A 96 14.19 -1.93 -0.86
C GLU A 96 13.23 -2.13 -2.05
N PRO A 97 12.90 -1.06 -2.81
CA PRO A 97 11.84 -1.11 -3.82
C PRO A 97 12.01 -2.16 -4.90
N ASP A 98 13.20 -2.30 -5.45
CA ASP A 98 13.43 -3.24 -6.56
C ASP A 98 13.23 -4.68 -6.12
N ALA A 99 13.67 -5.03 -4.90
CA ALA A 99 13.49 -6.37 -4.35
C ALA A 99 12.01 -6.69 -4.16
N TYR A 100 11.24 -5.74 -3.60
CA TYR A 100 9.81 -5.95 -3.37
C TYR A 100 9.02 -5.98 -4.68
N ARG A 101 9.37 -5.15 -5.65
CA ARG A 101 8.74 -5.20 -6.98
C ARG A 101 9.00 -6.53 -7.66
N ALA A 102 10.21 -7.06 -7.55
CA ALA A 102 10.54 -8.38 -8.10
C ALA A 102 9.71 -9.49 -7.46
N MET A 103 9.47 -9.41 -6.13
CA MET A 103 8.63 -10.38 -5.43
C MET A 103 7.19 -10.40 -5.94
N PHE A 104 6.65 -9.25 -6.31
CA PHE A 104 5.26 -9.14 -6.76
C PHE A 104 5.07 -9.24 -8.26
N ALA A 105 6.15 -9.19 -9.04
CA ALA A 105 6.08 -9.19 -10.51
C ALA A 105 5.43 -10.46 -11.07
N ASP A 106 5.65 -11.60 -10.44
CA ASP A 106 5.17 -12.91 -10.90
C ASP A 106 3.92 -13.40 -10.17
N VAL A 107 3.32 -12.57 -9.33
CA VAL A 107 2.10 -12.95 -8.61
C VAL A 107 0.94 -13.06 -9.59
N GLU A 108 0.26 -14.21 -9.58
CA GLU A 108 -0.95 -14.40 -10.36
C GLU A 108 -2.07 -13.51 -9.82
N LYS A 109 -2.78 -12.84 -10.72
CA LYS A 109 -3.85 -11.92 -10.36
C LYS A 109 -5.15 -12.31 -11.04
N THR A 110 -6.25 -12.12 -10.32
CA THR A 110 -7.58 -12.28 -10.92
C THR A 110 -7.87 -11.09 -11.83
N ASP A 111 -8.84 -11.24 -12.74
CA ASP A 111 -9.27 -10.13 -13.59
C ASP A 111 -9.72 -8.93 -12.78
N GLU A 112 -10.38 -9.17 -11.64
CA GLU A 112 -10.82 -8.12 -10.73
C GLU A 112 -9.65 -7.33 -10.15
N ILE A 113 -8.58 -8.00 -9.76
CA ILE A 113 -7.40 -7.35 -9.21
C ILE A 113 -6.61 -6.61 -10.30
N GLU A 114 -6.49 -7.19 -11.48
CA GLU A 114 -5.88 -6.50 -12.61
C GLU A 114 -6.64 -5.22 -12.96
N ALA A 115 -7.97 -5.27 -12.94
CA ALA A 115 -8.82 -4.11 -13.19
C ALA A 115 -8.62 -3.04 -12.11
N ALA A 116 -8.51 -3.44 -10.85
CA ALA A 116 -8.26 -2.51 -9.74
C ALA A 116 -6.88 -1.84 -9.88
N GLU A 117 -5.87 -2.60 -10.26
CA GLU A 117 -4.52 -2.07 -10.48
C GLU A 117 -4.46 -1.11 -11.67
N ALA A 118 -5.31 -1.34 -12.68
CA ALA A 118 -5.35 -0.51 -13.88
C ALA A 118 -6.00 0.86 -13.64
N VAL A 119 -6.78 1.02 -12.58
CA VAL A 119 -7.41 2.30 -12.25
C VAL A 119 -6.34 3.36 -12.02
N GLU A 120 -6.48 4.50 -12.69
CA GLU A 120 -5.54 5.61 -12.55
C GLU A 120 -5.61 6.20 -11.14
N ARG A 121 -4.45 6.38 -10.52
CA ARG A 121 -4.34 7.00 -9.20
C ARG A 121 -4.46 8.51 -9.33
N PRO A 122 -4.75 9.22 -8.23
CA PRO A 122 -4.86 10.68 -8.26
C PRO A 122 -3.64 11.34 -8.87
N ASP A 123 -3.87 12.36 -9.72
CA ASP A 123 -2.83 13.17 -10.36
C ASP A 123 -1.91 12.39 -11.29
N GLY A 124 -2.28 11.18 -11.70
CA GLY A 124 -1.46 10.32 -12.55
C GLY A 124 -0.10 10.01 -11.92
N ARG A 125 0.04 10.22 -10.64
CA ARG A 125 1.31 10.20 -9.95
C ARG A 125 1.69 8.78 -9.51
N SER A 126 2.96 8.45 -9.77
CA SER A 126 3.57 7.27 -9.18
C SER A 126 4.25 7.70 -7.88
N PRO A 127 3.91 7.08 -6.74
CA PRO A 127 4.51 7.47 -5.45
C PRO A 127 5.99 7.13 -5.30
N ASN A 128 6.51 6.37 -6.20
CA ASN A 128 7.91 5.94 -6.11
C ASN A 128 8.73 6.43 -7.27
#